data_13d96cb052d1c4145eeaf6cf0e901687
#
_entry.id   13d96cb052d1c4145eeaf6cf0e901687
#
_cell.length_a   1.000
_cell.length_b   1.000
_cell.length_c   1.000
_cell.angle_alpha   90.00
_cell.angle_beta   90.00
_cell.angle_gamma   90.00
#
_symmetry.space_group_name_H-M   'P 1'
#
loop_
_entity.id
_entity.type
_entity.pdbx_description
1 polymer ?
#
loop_
_entity_poly.entity_id
_entity_poly.type
_entity_poly.pdbx_seq_one_letter_code
_entity_poly.pdbx_strand_id
1 'polypeptide(L)'
;MVVRFLTSLALGAALLATPAMAQRQREKDPVKPIKIDRVVASTTIPYAVDADQSHDPENVLLLDLSNGGRVAIRLMPVWAPHHVERIKTLVREGFYNNIIFHRVIDGFMAQTGDPTGTGQGGSKLPDLQAEFNDVPHLRGTVSMARTDDPNSANSQFFIVFYPRMALDHKYTVFARVIGGMDSVDAIVRGEPPKNPTRVVQASIAADGKPRPAPTAPAAAPAITADVLSNSQPH
;
A
#
# COMPACT_ATOMS: atom_id res chain seq x y z
N MET A 1 22.45 -86.42 36.77
CA MET A 1 22.98 -86.27 35.43
C MET A 1 22.68 -84.85 34.99
N VAL A 2 23.64 -83.94 35.14
CA VAL A 2 23.45 -82.52 35.00
C VAL A 2 24.22 -82.07 33.77
N VAL A 3 23.54 -81.60 32.76
CA VAL A 3 24.16 -81.02 31.55
C VAL A 3 24.13 -79.47 31.71
N ARG A 4 25.30 -78.84 31.74
CA ARG A 4 25.50 -77.40 31.75
C ARG A 4 25.58 -76.89 30.30
N PHE A 5 24.69 -75.99 29.92
CA PHE A 5 24.85 -75.19 28.69
C PHE A 5 25.52 -73.87 29.02
N LEU A 6 26.64 -73.62 28.38
CA LEU A 6 27.34 -72.32 28.33
C LEU A 6 26.74 -71.51 27.21
N THR A 7 26.19 -70.36 27.55
CA THR A 7 25.77 -69.37 26.57
C THR A 7 26.84 -68.28 26.46
N SER A 8 27.47 -68.16 25.30
CA SER A 8 28.40 -67.10 24.95
C SER A 8 27.64 -65.83 24.64
N LEU A 9 27.93 -64.75 25.38
CA LEU A 9 27.41 -63.43 25.15
C LEU A 9 28.34 -62.72 24.17
N ALA A 10 27.87 -62.48 22.93
CA ALA A 10 28.58 -61.68 21.96
C ALA A 10 28.20 -60.22 22.17
N LEU A 11 29.16 -59.38 22.58
CA LEU A 11 29.00 -57.91 22.78
C LEU A 11 29.16 -57.25 21.44
N GLY A 12 28.02 -56.84 20.80
CA GLY A 12 28.00 -56.05 19.58
C GLY A 12 28.25 -54.57 19.91
N ALA A 13 29.41 -54.05 19.53
CA ALA A 13 29.70 -52.62 19.61
C ALA A 13 28.97 -51.89 18.50
N ALA A 14 27.86 -51.21 18.83
CA ALA A 14 27.20 -50.26 17.92
C ALA A 14 28.00 -48.95 17.91
N LEU A 15 28.72 -48.70 16.81
CA LEU A 15 29.29 -47.38 16.55
C LEU A 15 28.15 -46.35 16.28
N LEU A 16 27.88 -45.54 17.27
CA LEU A 16 27.02 -44.34 17.09
C LEU A 16 27.81 -43.32 16.26
N ALA A 17 27.46 -43.17 14.99
CA ALA A 17 27.98 -42.11 14.15
C ALA A 17 27.50 -40.74 14.70
N THR A 18 28.44 -39.88 15.10
CA THR A 18 28.16 -38.56 15.64
C THR A 18 27.60 -37.62 14.53
N PRO A 19 26.73 -36.66 14.86
CA PRO A 19 26.14 -35.74 13.88
C PRO A 19 27.16 -34.89 13.09
N ALA A 20 28.40 -34.78 13.59
CA ALA A 20 29.50 -34.09 12.90
C ALA A 20 29.98 -34.80 11.61
N MET A 21 29.82 -36.11 11.51
CA MET A 21 30.16 -36.87 10.29
C MET A 21 29.14 -36.69 9.18
N ALA A 22 27.84 -36.51 9.53
CA ALA A 22 26.76 -36.23 8.56
C ALA A 22 26.87 -34.85 7.96
N GLN A 23 27.36 -33.85 8.72
CA GLN A 23 27.57 -32.51 8.26
C GLN A 23 28.75 -32.37 7.28
N ARG A 24 29.83 -33.12 7.46
CA ARG A 24 30.99 -33.13 6.55
C ARG A 24 30.70 -33.76 5.18
N GLN A 25 29.72 -34.64 5.06
CA GLN A 25 29.34 -35.23 3.77
C GLN A 25 28.44 -34.31 2.94
N ARG A 26 27.68 -33.41 3.57
CA ARG A 26 26.87 -32.42 2.85
C ARG A 26 27.68 -31.29 2.19
N GLU A 27 28.90 -31.05 2.65
CA GLU A 27 29.76 -29.96 2.15
C GLU A 27 30.56 -30.34 0.90
N LYS A 28 30.46 -31.59 0.45
CA LYS A 28 31.25 -32.14 -0.67
C LYS A 28 30.46 -32.35 -1.96
N ASP A 29 29.14 -32.17 -1.96
CA ASP A 29 28.39 -32.26 -3.19
C ASP A 29 28.47 -30.90 -3.94
N PRO A 30 29.11 -30.86 -5.12
CA PRO A 30 29.14 -29.63 -5.90
C PRO A 30 27.70 -29.25 -6.28
N VAL A 31 27.26 -28.05 -5.86
CA VAL A 31 26.00 -27.48 -6.29
C VAL A 31 26.01 -27.49 -7.81
N LYS A 32 25.20 -28.35 -8.42
CA LYS A 32 25.05 -28.39 -9.88
C LYS A 32 24.57 -27.00 -10.33
N PRO A 33 25.26 -26.34 -11.27
CA PRO A 33 24.81 -25.05 -11.76
C PRO A 33 23.41 -25.22 -12.33
N ILE A 34 22.48 -24.41 -11.81
CA ILE A 34 21.12 -24.30 -12.38
C ILE A 34 21.30 -23.75 -13.79
N LYS A 35 21.07 -24.59 -14.80
CA LYS A 35 20.96 -24.12 -16.17
C LYS A 35 19.74 -23.23 -16.25
N ILE A 36 19.95 -21.93 -16.28
CA ILE A 36 18.90 -20.97 -16.63
C ILE A 36 18.72 -21.06 -18.16
N ASP A 37 17.99 -22.07 -18.58
CA ASP A 37 17.62 -22.21 -19.99
C ASP A 37 16.51 -21.18 -20.30
N ARG A 38 16.93 -20.06 -20.82
CA ARG A 38 16.07 -18.96 -21.30
C ARG A 38 15.60 -17.95 -20.23
N VAL A 39 16.34 -16.88 -20.11
CA VAL A 39 15.69 -15.59 -19.89
C VAL A 39 14.82 -15.33 -21.14
N VAL A 40 13.53 -15.64 -21.05
CA VAL A 40 12.57 -15.09 -22.00
C VAL A 40 12.58 -13.59 -21.73
N ALA A 41 13.25 -12.82 -22.59
CA ALA A 41 13.12 -11.38 -22.60
C ALA A 41 11.65 -11.08 -22.89
N SER A 42 10.84 -10.97 -21.84
CA SER A 42 9.53 -10.32 -21.95
C SER A 42 9.84 -8.86 -22.26
N THR A 43 9.69 -8.49 -23.51
CA THR A 43 9.90 -7.14 -24.01
C THR A 43 8.85 -6.16 -23.53
N THR A 44 7.90 -6.60 -22.73
CA THR A 44 6.87 -5.76 -22.11
C THR A 44 6.81 -6.10 -20.63
N ILE A 45 7.27 -5.19 -19.77
CA ILE A 45 6.98 -5.26 -18.35
C ILE A 45 5.57 -4.67 -18.19
N PRO A 46 4.50 -5.49 -18.07
CA PRO A 46 3.13 -4.98 -18.06
C PRO A 46 2.83 -4.12 -16.82
N TYR A 47 3.79 -4.04 -15.89
CA TYR A 47 3.69 -3.31 -14.63
C TYR A 47 4.63 -2.10 -14.56
N ALA A 48 5.35 -1.78 -15.64
CA ALA A 48 6.17 -0.58 -15.70
C ALA A 48 5.26 0.66 -15.62
N VAL A 49 5.57 1.55 -14.67
CA VAL A 49 4.84 2.80 -14.46
C VAL A 49 5.77 3.94 -14.83
N ASP A 50 5.32 4.78 -15.77
CA ASP A 50 6.03 6.00 -16.10
C ASP A 50 5.93 6.99 -14.94
N ALA A 51 7.07 7.31 -14.32
CA ALA A 51 7.15 8.23 -13.21
C ALA A 51 7.30 9.71 -13.64
N ASP A 52 7.49 9.98 -14.92
CA ASP A 52 7.56 11.35 -15.42
C ASP A 52 6.16 11.98 -15.46
N GLN A 53 5.93 12.96 -14.57
CA GLN A 53 4.64 13.63 -14.45
C GLN A 53 4.28 14.50 -15.66
N SER A 54 5.22 14.84 -16.51
CA SER A 54 5.00 15.60 -17.74
C SER A 54 4.49 14.74 -18.90
N HIS A 55 4.73 13.43 -18.83
CA HIS A 55 4.22 12.50 -19.80
C HIS A 55 2.78 12.10 -19.48
N ASP A 56 1.93 12.06 -20.52
CA ASP A 56 0.53 11.66 -20.43
C ASP A 56 -0.21 12.30 -19.23
N PRO A 57 -0.30 13.65 -19.19
CA PRO A 57 -0.89 14.38 -18.06
C PRO A 57 -2.38 14.08 -17.88
N GLU A 58 -3.05 13.53 -18.88
CA GLU A 58 -4.43 13.03 -18.79
C GLU A 58 -4.57 11.86 -17.81
N ASN A 59 -3.52 11.10 -17.60
CA ASN A 59 -3.48 9.98 -16.68
C ASN A 59 -2.60 10.27 -15.44
N VAL A 60 -2.48 11.55 -15.04
CA VAL A 60 -1.86 11.95 -13.77
C VAL A 60 -2.90 12.62 -12.89
N LEU A 61 -3.21 11.97 -11.77
CA LEU A 61 -4.03 12.53 -10.68
C LEU A 61 -3.13 13.26 -9.69
N LEU A 62 -3.46 14.51 -9.39
CA LEU A 62 -2.81 15.33 -8.37
C LEU A 62 -3.74 15.48 -7.17
N LEU A 63 -3.25 15.15 -5.97
CA LEU A 63 -3.94 15.37 -4.71
C LEU A 63 -3.14 16.39 -3.90
N ASP A 64 -3.70 17.57 -3.68
CA ASP A 64 -3.18 18.56 -2.75
C ASP A 64 -3.76 18.30 -1.37
N LEU A 65 -2.90 18.07 -0.39
CA LEU A 65 -3.30 17.65 0.95
C LEU A 65 -3.22 18.81 1.95
N SER A 66 -4.05 18.75 2.99
CA SER A 66 -4.09 19.75 4.06
C SER A 66 -2.82 19.78 4.92
N ASN A 67 -1.94 18.78 4.82
CA ASN A 67 -0.62 18.80 5.41
C ASN A 67 0.40 19.62 4.58
N GLY A 68 -0.05 20.29 3.53
CA GLY A 68 0.77 21.11 2.63
C GLY A 68 1.46 20.31 1.52
N GLY A 69 1.34 18.99 1.48
CA GLY A 69 1.95 18.13 0.48
C GLY A 69 1.12 18.00 -0.80
N ARG A 70 1.77 17.61 -1.89
CA ARG A 70 1.12 17.18 -3.14
C ARG A 70 1.55 15.77 -3.46
N VAL A 71 0.58 14.92 -3.78
CA VAL A 71 0.79 13.54 -4.24
C VAL A 71 0.45 13.47 -5.72
N ALA A 72 1.37 12.98 -6.53
CA ALA A 72 1.15 12.67 -7.94
C ALA A 72 0.95 11.16 -8.11
N ILE A 73 -0.13 10.77 -8.77
CA ILE A 73 -0.55 9.39 -8.96
C ILE A 73 -0.73 9.12 -10.44
N ARG A 74 -0.01 8.14 -10.99
CA ARG A 74 -0.20 7.65 -12.36
C ARG A 74 -1.40 6.72 -12.38
N LEU A 75 -2.43 7.14 -13.10
CA LEU A 75 -3.59 6.30 -13.43
C LEU A 75 -3.22 5.35 -14.55
N MET A 76 -3.68 4.12 -14.48
CA MET A 76 -3.30 3.05 -15.40
C MET A 76 -4.54 2.44 -16.08
N PRO A 77 -5.06 3.06 -17.16
CA PRO A 77 -6.26 2.55 -17.85
C PRO A 77 -6.10 1.11 -18.37
N VAL A 78 -4.86 0.68 -18.64
CA VAL A 78 -4.56 -0.70 -19.07
C VAL A 78 -4.75 -1.74 -17.96
N TRP A 79 -4.78 -1.31 -16.68
CA TRP A 79 -5.02 -2.20 -15.54
C TRP A 79 -6.48 -2.26 -15.15
N ALA A 80 -7.18 -1.12 -15.18
CA ALA A 80 -8.56 -0.98 -14.72
C ALA A 80 -9.24 0.19 -15.41
N PRO A 81 -9.66 0.05 -16.70
CA PRO A 81 -10.17 1.15 -17.50
C PRO A 81 -11.40 1.82 -16.90
N HIS A 82 -12.39 1.07 -16.41
CA HIS A 82 -13.62 1.62 -15.86
C HIS A 82 -13.38 2.33 -14.52
N HIS A 83 -12.47 1.82 -13.70
CA HIS A 83 -12.11 2.47 -12.43
C HIS A 83 -11.33 3.77 -12.68
N VAL A 84 -10.41 3.80 -13.64
CA VAL A 84 -9.70 5.03 -14.00
C VAL A 84 -10.66 6.10 -14.50
N GLU A 85 -11.58 5.76 -15.39
CA GLU A 85 -12.59 6.71 -15.88
C GLU A 85 -13.52 7.21 -14.76
N ARG A 86 -13.89 6.36 -13.81
CA ARG A 86 -14.65 6.75 -12.63
C ARG A 86 -13.90 7.78 -11.80
N ILE A 87 -12.63 7.53 -11.52
CA ILE A 87 -11.78 8.46 -10.75
C ILE A 87 -11.66 9.80 -11.46
N LYS A 88 -11.38 9.80 -12.76
CA LYS A 88 -11.29 11.05 -13.56
C LYS A 88 -12.60 11.85 -13.54
N THR A 89 -13.72 11.18 -13.74
CA THR A 89 -15.06 11.80 -13.70
C THR A 89 -15.27 12.48 -12.35
N LEU A 90 -15.09 11.77 -11.25
CA LEU A 90 -15.30 12.30 -9.90
C LEU A 90 -14.31 13.42 -9.55
N VAL A 91 -13.06 13.35 -10.03
CA VAL A 91 -12.07 14.43 -9.86
C VAL A 91 -12.49 15.69 -10.58
N ARG A 92 -12.96 15.60 -11.82
CA ARG A 92 -13.42 16.73 -12.61
C ARG A 92 -14.69 17.38 -12.06
N GLU A 93 -15.57 16.58 -11.47
CA GLU A 93 -16.74 17.04 -10.72
C GLU A 93 -16.38 17.69 -9.36
N GLY A 94 -15.11 17.62 -8.93
CA GLY A 94 -14.66 18.15 -7.64
C GLY A 94 -15.10 17.30 -6.45
N PHE A 95 -15.57 16.07 -6.69
CA PHE A 95 -16.10 15.16 -5.66
C PHE A 95 -15.10 14.93 -4.51
N TYR A 96 -13.82 14.78 -4.82
CA TYR A 96 -12.79 14.50 -3.81
C TYR A 96 -12.35 15.71 -2.99
N ASN A 97 -12.76 16.92 -3.36
CA ASN A 97 -12.36 18.13 -2.66
C ASN A 97 -12.92 18.14 -1.23
N ASN A 98 -12.07 18.45 -0.27
CA ASN A 98 -12.33 18.46 1.17
C ASN A 98 -12.67 17.10 1.80
N ILE A 99 -12.59 15.99 1.07
CA ILE A 99 -12.76 14.65 1.63
C ILE A 99 -11.56 14.29 2.51
N ILE A 100 -11.84 13.67 3.66
CA ILE A 100 -10.83 13.23 4.61
C ILE A 100 -10.27 11.85 4.29
N PHE A 101 -9.06 11.59 4.77
CA PHE A 101 -8.59 10.22 4.95
C PHE A 101 -9.21 9.70 6.26
N HIS A 102 -10.31 8.96 6.14
CA HIS A 102 -11.13 8.52 7.27
C HIS A 102 -10.61 7.26 7.95
N ARG A 103 -9.76 6.48 7.25
CA ARG A 103 -9.17 5.25 7.78
C ARG A 103 -7.70 5.17 7.38
N VAL A 104 -6.81 5.30 8.37
CA VAL A 104 -5.36 5.34 8.15
C VAL A 104 -4.67 4.43 9.15
N ILE A 105 -4.27 3.25 8.70
CA ILE A 105 -3.64 2.22 9.54
C ILE A 105 -2.14 2.25 9.30
N ASP A 106 -1.38 2.47 10.36
CA ASP A 106 0.06 2.46 10.28
C ASP A 106 0.60 1.11 9.78
N GLY A 107 1.65 1.16 8.98
CA GLY A 107 2.21 -0.06 8.37
C GLY A 107 1.29 -0.74 7.34
N PHE A 108 0.13 -0.14 7.00
CA PHE A 108 -0.80 -0.72 6.04
C PHE A 108 -1.18 0.27 4.93
N MET A 109 -2.16 1.15 5.15
CA MET A 109 -2.68 2.02 4.08
C MET A 109 -3.37 3.28 4.60
N ALA A 110 -3.57 4.26 3.70
CA ALA A 110 -4.43 5.42 3.90
C ALA A 110 -5.63 5.36 2.95
N GLN A 111 -6.85 5.34 3.48
CA GLN A 111 -8.10 5.24 2.73
C GLN A 111 -8.89 6.55 2.78
N THR A 112 -9.43 6.94 1.62
CA THR A 112 -10.22 8.16 1.39
C THR A 112 -11.34 7.91 0.39
N GLY A 113 -12.03 8.97 -0.05
CA GLY A 113 -13.05 8.89 -1.11
C GLY A 113 -14.47 8.66 -0.60
N ASP A 114 -14.69 8.78 0.70
CA ASP A 114 -16.03 8.81 1.30
C ASP A 114 -16.40 10.23 1.71
N PRO A 115 -17.43 10.84 1.08
CA PRO A 115 -17.87 12.20 1.42
C PRO A 115 -18.46 12.31 2.83
N THR A 116 -18.91 11.20 3.43
CA THR A 116 -19.46 11.19 4.78
C THR A 116 -18.36 11.05 5.85
N GLY A 117 -17.17 10.55 5.47
CA GLY A 117 -16.05 10.29 6.38
C GLY A 117 -16.26 9.13 7.34
N THR A 118 -17.29 8.32 7.14
CA THR A 118 -17.64 7.17 8.02
C THR A 118 -17.10 5.83 7.52
N GLY A 119 -16.64 5.78 6.27
CA GLY A 119 -16.25 4.56 5.56
C GLY A 119 -17.43 3.86 4.87
N GLN A 120 -18.67 4.36 5.03
CA GLN A 120 -19.87 3.74 4.47
C GLN A 120 -20.43 4.51 3.26
N GLY A 121 -19.93 5.73 3.00
CA GLY A 121 -20.40 6.57 1.91
C GLY A 121 -19.68 6.31 0.59
N GLY A 122 -20.29 6.84 -0.48
CA GLY A 122 -19.74 6.78 -1.83
C GLY A 122 -20.31 7.88 -2.72
N SER A 123 -19.97 7.87 -4.00
CA SER A 123 -20.60 8.72 -5.00
C SER A 123 -22.01 8.25 -5.32
N LYS A 124 -22.79 9.08 -6.02
CA LYS A 124 -24.13 8.73 -6.50
C LYS A 124 -24.11 7.84 -7.75
N LEU A 125 -22.94 7.58 -8.31
CA LEU A 125 -22.78 6.74 -9.49
C LEU A 125 -22.95 5.26 -9.10
N PRO A 126 -23.36 4.39 -10.04
CA PRO A 126 -23.47 2.94 -9.76
C PRO A 126 -22.12 2.34 -9.39
N ASP A 127 -22.15 1.26 -8.61
CA ASP A 127 -20.95 0.50 -8.28
C ASP A 127 -20.30 -0.10 -9.52
N LEU A 128 -19.01 -0.37 -9.44
CA LEU A 128 -18.20 -0.91 -10.52
C LEU A 128 -17.93 -2.39 -10.32
N GLN A 129 -17.97 -3.14 -11.42
CA GLN A 129 -17.47 -4.50 -11.43
C GLN A 129 -15.97 -4.51 -11.19
N ALA A 130 -15.49 -5.56 -10.52
CA ALA A 130 -14.08 -5.73 -10.23
C ALA A 130 -13.24 -5.84 -11.53
N GLU A 131 -12.12 -5.16 -11.56
CA GLU A 131 -11.09 -5.26 -12.60
C GLU A 131 -9.79 -5.78 -11.96
N PHE A 132 -9.86 -7.00 -11.36
CA PHE A 132 -8.70 -7.61 -10.73
C PHE A 132 -7.60 -7.88 -11.75
N ASN A 133 -6.36 -7.62 -11.35
CA ASN A 133 -5.19 -7.77 -12.19
C ASN A 133 -3.99 -8.28 -11.37
N ASP A 134 -2.88 -8.58 -12.07
CA ASP A 134 -1.70 -9.20 -11.46
C ASP A 134 -0.73 -8.16 -10.84
N VAL A 135 -1.12 -6.89 -10.77
CA VAL A 135 -0.27 -5.83 -10.20
C VAL A 135 -0.19 -6.00 -8.68
N PRO A 136 1.02 -6.18 -8.11
CA PRO A 136 1.16 -6.42 -6.69
C PRO A 136 0.92 -5.16 -5.85
N HIS A 137 0.36 -5.36 -4.65
CA HIS A 137 0.16 -4.29 -3.67
C HIS A 137 1.48 -3.94 -2.97
N LEU A 138 2.35 -3.23 -3.66
CA LEU A 138 3.60 -2.68 -3.14
C LEU A 138 3.38 -1.28 -2.56
N ARG A 139 4.41 -0.73 -1.88
CA ARG A 139 4.39 0.66 -1.41
C ARG A 139 4.04 1.62 -2.56
N GLY A 140 3.05 2.50 -2.34
CA GLY A 140 2.55 3.47 -3.31
C GLY A 140 1.55 2.90 -4.32
N THR A 141 1.17 1.61 -4.26
CA THR A 141 0.06 1.09 -5.05
C THR A 141 -1.24 1.71 -4.57
N VAL A 142 -2.11 2.05 -5.53
CA VAL A 142 -3.43 2.64 -5.27
C VAL A 142 -4.51 1.68 -5.78
N SER A 143 -5.42 1.29 -4.89
CA SER A 143 -6.47 0.30 -5.17
C SER A 143 -7.83 0.77 -4.68
N MET A 144 -8.88 0.31 -5.35
CA MET A 144 -10.26 0.61 -4.93
C MET A 144 -10.62 -0.12 -3.63
N ALA A 145 -11.24 0.62 -2.71
CA ALA A 145 -11.91 0.01 -1.57
C ALA A 145 -13.28 -0.53 -2.00
N ARG A 146 -13.76 -1.55 -1.30
CA ARG A 146 -15.03 -2.22 -1.55
C ARG A 146 -15.56 -2.88 -0.29
N THR A 147 -16.82 -3.31 -0.30
CA THR A 147 -17.41 -4.20 0.71
C THR A 147 -16.96 -5.65 0.47
N ASP A 148 -17.60 -6.63 1.09
CA ASP A 148 -17.35 -8.05 0.82
C ASP A 148 -17.72 -8.45 -0.62
N ASP A 149 -18.69 -7.77 -1.24
CA ASP A 149 -19.00 -7.93 -2.65
C ASP A 149 -17.84 -7.39 -3.51
N PRO A 150 -17.21 -8.18 -4.36
CA PRO A 150 -16.14 -7.74 -5.24
C PRO A 150 -16.58 -6.64 -6.23
N ASN A 151 -17.87 -6.55 -6.55
CA ASN A 151 -18.46 -5.62 -7.49
C ASN A 151 -19.07 -4.37 -6.81
N SER A 152 -18.61 -4.00 -5.63
CA SER A 152 -19.11 -2.87 -4.86
C SER A 152 -18.14 -1.69 -4.77
N ALA A 153 -17.12 -1.64 -5.62
CA ALA A 153 -16.23 -0.49 -5.70
C ALA A 153 -16.98 0.74 -6.25
N ASN A 154 -16.78 1.92 -5.64
CA ASN A 154 -17.51 3.12 -6.04
C ASN A 154 -16.58 4.34 -6.19
N SER A 155 -16.25 5.03 -5.10
CA SER A 155 -15.40 6.23 -5.06
C SER A 155 -14.25 6.10 -4.07
N GLN A 156 -14.33 5.18 -3.11
CA GLN A 156 -13.30 5.02 -2.10
C GLN A 156 -12.09 4.29 -2.65
N PHE A 157 -10.90 4.75 -2.30
CA PHE A 157 -9.63 4.11 -2.64
C PHE A 157 -8.63 4.22 -1.50
N PHE A 158 -7.59 3.41 -1.54
CA PHE A 158 -6.50 3.44 -0.57
C PHE A 158 -5.13 3.44 -1.22
N ILE A 159 -4.17 4.05 -0.54
CA ILE A 159 -2.75 4.10 -0.91
C ILE A 159 -1.99 3.22 0.07
N VAL A 160 -1.22 2.26 -0.43
CA VAL A 160 -0.49 1.29 0.38
C VAL A 160 0.82 1.89 0.91
N PHE A 161 1.06 1.80 2.22
CA PHE A 161 2.32 2.23 2.84
C PHE A 161 3.43 1.18 2.69
N TYR A 162 3.10 -0.09 2.88
CA TYR A 162 4.03 -1.22 2.82
C TYR A 162 3.43 -2.39 2.04
N PRO A 163 4.25 -3.26 1.44
CA PRO A 163 3.77 -4.39 0.64
C PRO A 163 2.73 -5.25 1.37
N ARG A 164 1.64 -5.58 0.69
CA ARG A 164 0.50 -6.37 1.20
C ARG A 164 -0.01 -7.37 0.17
N MET A 165 0.77 -8.40 -0.12
CA MET A 165 0.45 -9.42 -1.12
C MET A 165 -0.86 -10.16 -0.85
N ALA A 166 -1.37 -10.15 0.39
CA ALA A 166 -2.66 -10.74 0.74
C ALA A 166 -3.86 -10.04 0.07
N LEU A 167 -3.66 -8.83 -0.50
CA LEU A 167 -4.66 -8.06 -1.25
C LEU A 167 -4.65 -8.38 -2.75
N ASP A 168 -3.58 -9.02 -3.26
CA ASP A 168 -3.42 -9.31 -4.68
C ASP A 168 -4.58 -10.17 -5.18
N HIS A 169 -5.06 -9.87 -6.38
CA HIS A 169 -6.23 -10.48 -7.02
C HIS A 169 -7.57 -10.34 -6.26
N LYS A 170 -7.61 -9.54 -5.17
CA LYS A 170 -8.82 -9.32 -4.36
C LYS A 170 -9.29 -7.87 -4.38
N TYR A 171 -8.41 -6.95 -4.77
CA TYR A 171 -8.71 -5.53 -4.92
C TYR A 171 -8.24 -5.05 -6.28
N THR A 172 -9.02 -4.16 -6.91
CA THR A 172 -8.69 -3.59 -8.22
C THR A 172 -7.58 -2.55 -8.06
N VAL A 173 -6.38 -2.87 -8.52
CA VAL A 173 -5.28 -1.91 -8.63
C VAL A 173 -5.52 -1.07 -9.88
N PHE A 174 -5.61 0.26 -9.75
CA PHE A 174 -5.85 1.14 -10.89
C PHE A 174 -4.79 2.23 -11.06
N ALA A 175 -3.87 2.38 -10.09
CA ALA A 175 -2.90 3.46 -10.13
C ALA A 175 -1.69 3.21 -9.23
N ARG A 176 -0.68 4.10 -9.35
CA ARG A 176 0.51 4.11 -8.51
C ARG A 176 0.98 5.54 -8.22
N VAL A 177 1.41 5.78 -6.98
CA VAL A 177 2.08 7.04 -6.60
C VAL A 177 3.41 7.13 -7.33
N ILE A 178 3.62 8.23 -8.04
CA ILE A 178 4.84 8.57 -8.80
C ILE A 178 5.59 9.77 -8.21
N GLY A 179 4.97 10.47 -7.25
CA GLY A 179 5.60 11.59 -6.55
C GLY A 179 4.86 11.93 -5.26
N GLY A 180 5.57 12.48 -4.28
CA GLY A 180 4.98 12.94 -3.02
C GLY A 180 4.64 11.82 -2.03
N MET A 181 5.33 10.68 -2.08
CA MET A 181 5.10 9.59 -1.13
C MET A 181 5.38 10.00 0.32
N ASP A 182 6.28 10.96 0.56
CA ASP A 182 6.52 11.55 1.89
C ASP A 182 5.26 12.27 2.43
N SER A 183 4.50 12.92 1.54
CA SER A 183 3.21 13.55 1.91
C SER A 183 2.16 12.49 2.25
N VAL A 184 2.20 11.33 1.62
CA VAL A 184 1.34 10.18 1.97
C VAL A 184 1.72 9.62 3.34
N ASP A 185 3.02 9.49 3.62
CA ASP A 185 3.52 9.04 4.93
C ASP A 185 3.14 9.99 6.06
N ALA A 186 3.03 11.29 5.77
CA ALA A 186 2.62 12.32 6.72
C ALA A 186 1.10 12.40 6.96
N ILE A 187 0.29 11.56 6.33
CA ILE A 187 -1.16 11.48 6.60
C ILE A 187 -1.38 11.00 8.03
N VAL A 188 -2.23 11.72 8.76
CA VAL A 188 -2.52 11.44 10.18
C VAL A 188 -3.19 10.06 10.33
N ARG A 189 -2.64 9.22 11.22
CA ARG A 189 -3.11 7.85 11.50
C ARG A 189 -4.37 7.86 12.37
N GLY A 190 -5.22 6.85 12.20
CA GLY A 190 -6.44 6.62 12.99
C GLY A 190 -7.60 6.07 12.17
N GLU A 191 -8.61 5.54 12.87
CA GLU A 191 -9.83 4.93 12.29
C GLU A 191 -11.10 5.42 13.01
N PRO A 192 -11.59 6.68 12.82
CA PRO A 192 -10.98 7.78 12.08
C PRO A 192 -9.89 8.52 12.86
N PRO A 193 -8.98 9.25 12.19
CA PRO A 193 -8.02 10.14 12.85
C PRO A 193 -8.73 11.29 13.59
N LYS A 194 -8.17 11.74 14.75
CA LYS A 194 -8.74 12.89 15.49
C LYS A 194 -8.73 14.19 14.68
N ASN A 195 -7.64 14.43 13.96
CA ASN A 195 -7.47 15.59 13.05
C ASN A 195 -7.11 15.06 11.67
N PRO A 196 -8.09 14.61 10.87
CA PRO A 196 -7.81 13.91 9.65
C PRO A 196 -7.18 14.82 8.59
N THR A 197 -6.17 14.31 7.90
CA THR A 197 -5.67 14.93 6.67
C THR A 197 -6.81 14.90 5.63
N ARG A 198 -6.92 16.00 4.85
CA ARG A 198 -7.93 16.18 3.79
C ARG A 198 -7.27 16.28 2.43
N VAL A 199 -7.99 15.87 1.41
CA VAL A 199 -7.73 16.26 0.04
C VAL A 199 -8.28 17.68 -0.15
N VAL A 200 -7.42 18.70 -0.13
CA VAL A 200 -7.85 20.11 -0.34
C VAL A 200 -8.36 20.27 -1.77
N GLN A 201 -7.63 19.73 -2.72
CA GLN A 201 -7.98 19.73 -4.14
C GLN A 201 -7.51 18.42 -4.78
N ALA A 202 -8.38 17.83 -5.59
CA ALA A 202 -8.01 16.79 -6.55
C ALA A 202 -8.12 17.37 -7.97
N SER A 203 -7.14 17.06 -8.83
CA SER A 203 -7.16 17.50 -10.25
C SER A 203 -6.46 16.49 -11.14
N ILE A 204 -6.85 16.44 -12.41
CA ILE A 204 -6.08 15.79 -13.46
C ILE A 204 -5.03 16.81 -13.96
N ALA A 205 -3.80 16.37 -14.12
CA ALA A 205 -2.70 17.28 -14.49
C ALA A 205 -2.95 18.00 -15.83
N ALA A 206 -3.59 17.32 -16.80
CA ALA A 206 -3.99 17.91 -18.07
C ALA A 206 -4.94 19.10 -17.94
N ASP A 207 -5.73 19.19 -16.86
CA ASP A 207 -6.68 20.26 -16.64
C ASP A 207 -6.00 21.59 -16.18
N GLY A 208 -4.70 21.56 -15.91
CA GLY A 208 -3.88 22.74 -15.59
C GLY A 208 -4.34 23.51 -14.34
N LYS A 209 -5.07 22.89 -13.42
CA LYS A 209 -5.56 23.56 -12.21
C LYS A 209 -4.38 24.00 -11.33
N PRO A 210 -4.31 25.28 -10.92
CA PRO A 210 -3.26 25.75 -10.05
C PRO A 210 -3.32 25.05 -8.69
N ARG A 211 -2.15 24.85 -8.09
CA ARG A 211 -2.07 24.34 -6.71
C ARG A 211 -2.72 25.34 -5.77
N PRO A 212 -3.60 24.90 -4.84
CA PRO A 212 -4.14 25.77 -3.80
C PRO A 212 -3.03 26.43 -2.99
N ALA A 213 -3.24 27.69 -2.58
CA ALA A 213 -2.35 28.32 -1.62
C ALA A 213 -2.28 27.45 -0.35
N PRO A 214 -1.10 27.31 0.30
CA PRO A 214 -1.01 26.61 1.57
C PRO A 214 -2.01 27.21 2.55
N THR A 215 -2.91 26.41 3.10
CA THR A 215 -3.73 26.84 4.23
C THR A 215 -2.76 27.13 5.37
N ALA A 216 -2.68 28.36 5.83
CA ALA A 216 -1.86 28.71 6.98
C ALA A 216 -2.20 27.70 8.12
N PRO A 217 -1.19 27.14 8.83
CA PRO A 217 -1.49 26.33 10.01
C PRO A 217 -2.40 27.18 10.89
N ALA A 218 -3.49 26.59 11.40
CA ALA A 218 -4.30 27.27 12.41
C ALA A 218 -3.33 27.84 13.45
N ALA A 219 -3.33 29.16 13.63
CA ALA A 219 -2.40 29.83 14.53
C ALA A 219 -2.44 29.06 15.85
N ALA A 220 -1.30 28.57 16.28
CA ALA A 220 -1.20 27.98 17.60
C ALA A 220 -1.80 28.97 18.56
N PRO A 221 -2.67 28.56 19.52
CA PRO A 221 -3.26 29.47 20.47
C PRO A 221 -2.13 30.30 21.06
N ALA A 222 -2.24 31.63 20.94
CA ALA A 222 -1.23 32.53 21.49
C ALA A 222 -1.06 32.19 22.94
N ILE A 223 0.16 31.83 23.34
CA ILE A 223 0.49 31.65 24.76
C ILE A 223 0.36 33.04 25.37
N THR A 224 -0.79 33.31 25.99
CA THR A 224 -1.00 34.55 26.70
C THR A 224 -0.13 34.55 27.95
N ALA A 225 0.32 35.74 28.36
CA ALA A 225 1.19 35.92 29.51
C ALA A 225 0.65 35.30 30.81
N ASP A 226 -0.67 35.07 30.88
CA ASP A 226 -1.34 34.43 32.02
C ASP A 226 -0.96 32.95 32.21
N VAL A 227 -0.54 32.23 31.14
CA VAL A 227 -0.09 30.84 31.26
C VAL A 227 1.33 30.77 31.86
N LEU A 228 2.12 31.82 31.72
CA LEU A 228 3.47 31.87 32.25
C LEU A 228 3.55 32.34 33.72
N SER A 229 2.46 32.93 34.26
CA SER A 229 2.45 33.45 35.65
C SER A 229 2.01 32.44 36.71
N ASN A 230 1.62 31.22 36.32
CA ASN A 230 1.11 30.20 37.24
C ASN A 230 2.17 29.22 37.79
N SER A 231 3.43 29.58 37.78
CA SER A 231 4.50 28.86 38.49
C SER A 231 4.82 29.60 39.82
N GLN A 232 3.95 29.45 40.80
CA GLN A 232 4.26 29.75 42.20
C GLN A 232 4.91 28.51 42.82
N PRO A 233 6.08 28.62 43.41
CA PRO A 233 6.69 27.54 44.20
C PRO A 233 5.99 27.47 45.57
N HIS A 234 5.60 26.27 45.97
CA HIS A 234 5.31 25.91 47.36
C HIS A 234 6.55 25.29 47.99
#